data_1e58b8a1b3dd34e136640ba0e2f91412
#
_entry.id   1e58b8a1b3dd34e136640ba0e2f91412
#
_cell.length_a   1.000
_cell.length_b   1.000
_cell.length_c   1.000
_cell.angle_alpha   90.00
_cell.angle_beta   90.00
_cell.angle_gamma   90.00
#
_symmetry.space_group_name_H-M   'P 1'
#
loop_
_entity.id
_entity.type
_entity.pdbx_description
1 polymer ?
#
loop_
_entity_poly.entity_id
_entity_poly.type
_entity_poly.pdbx_seq_one_letter_code
_entity_poly.pdbx_strand_id
1 'polypeptide(L)'
;QLFDAYESKLNIVETTLKIIQTPTRMNALYNSADSILMELETQLLSGPFKENGWLASKKFSLADIVWGVVLYRLQKLGLEPLLWSNKIILREYCEKLFTRESFKRGILDWSNVTKHAILPMIKHKLFNRTNLSS
;
A
#
# COMPACT_ATOMS: atom_id res chain seq x y z
N GLN A 1 20.29 -18.48 -16.74
CA GLN A 1 20.01 -17.09 -16.30
C GLN A 1 18.53 -16.73 -16.33
N LEU A 2 17.79 -16.92 -17.46
CA LEU A 2 16.36 -16.58 -17.54
C LEU A 2 15.50 -17.61 -16.77
N PHE A 3 15.85 -18.87 -16.88
CA PHE A 3 15.18 -19.99 -16.20
C PHE A 3 15.32 -19.89 -14.68
N ASP A 4 16.52 -19.61 -14.19
CA ASP A 4 16.81 -19.44 -12.76
C ASP A 4 16.04 -18.27 -12.15
N ALA A 5 15.87 -17.19 -12.93
CA ALA A 5 15.06 -16.04 -12.52
C ALA A 5 13.54 -16.38 -12.43
N TYR A 6 13.06 -17.25 -13.31
CA TYR A 6 11.68 -17.73 -13.27
C TYR A 6 11.43 -18.67 -12.08
N GLU A 7 12.33 -19.62 -11.83
CA GLU A 7 12.23 -20.52 -10.66
C GLU A 7 12.28 -19.75 -9.35
N SER A 8 13.16 -18.75 -9.25
CA SER A 8 13.23 -17.88 -8.09
C SER A 8 11.91 -17.13 -7.85
N LYS A 9 11.29 -16.60 -8.90
CA LYS A 9 9.98 -15.93 -8.80
C LYS A 9 8.86 -16.88 -8.40
N LEU A 10 8.82 -18.09 -8.96
CA LEU A 10 7.84 -19.11 -8.60
C LEU A 10 7.95 -19.49 -7.14
N ASN A 11 9.16 -19.70 -6.63
CA ASN A 11 9.43 -20.00 -5.22
C ASN A 11 8.94 -18.89 -4.28
N ILE A 12 9.15 -17.62 -4.67
CA ILE A 12 8.66 -16.47 -3.91
C ILE A 12 7.12 -16.48 -3.86
N VAL A 13 6.47 -16.71 -5.00
CA VAL A 13 5.00 -16.75 -5.08
C VAL A 13 4.43 -17.89 -4.25
N GLU A 14 4.98 -19.10 -4.37
CA GLU A 14 4.52 -20.27 -3.59
C GLU A 14 4.73 -20.07 -2.09
N THR A 15 5.88 -19.52 -1.70
CA THR A 15 6.17 -19.22 -0.29
C THR A 15 5.22 -18.18 0.25
N THR A 16 4.93 -17.13 -0.53
CA THR A 16 3.97 -16.08 -0.17
C THR A 16 2.57 -16.65 -0.01
N LEU A 17 2.12 -17.48 -0.95
CA LEU A 17 0.81 -18.14 -0.88
C LEU A 17 0.68 -19.02 0.35
N LYS A 18 1.71 -19.81 0.69
CA LYS A 18 1.74 -20.63 1.92
C LYS A 18 1.66 -19.78 3.19
N ILE A 19 2.29 -18.60 3.20
CA ILE A 19 2.20 -17.64 4.33
C ILE A 19 0.78 -17.12 4.46
N ILE A 20 0.18 -16.65 3.36
CA ILE A 20 -1.18 -16.09 3.35
C ILE A 20 -2.23 -17.14 3.76
N GLN A 21 -2.03 -18.39 3.38
CA GLN A 21 -2.95 -19.48 3.71
C GLN A 21 -2.81 -20.02 5.15
N THR A 22 -1.80 -19.57 5.90
CA THR A 22 -1.55 -20.03 7.27
C THR A 22 -2.01 -18.96 8.28
N PRO A 23 -3.14 -19.14 8.99
CA PRO A 23 -3.68 -18.14 9.91
C PRO A 23 -2.68 -17.66 10.97
N THR A 24 -1.90 -18.58 11.54
CA THR A 24 -0.89 -18.24 12.55
C THR A 24 0.20 -17.31 12.00
N ARG A 25 0.64 -17.54 10.77
CA ARG A 25 1.64 -16.67 10.10
C ARG A 25 1.05 -15.32 9.73
N MET A 26 -0.20 -15.28 9.27
CA MET A 26 -0.89 -14.04 9.00
C MET A 26 -1.06 -13.19 10.26
N ASN A 27 -1.46 -13.80 11.38
CA ASN A 27 -1.56 -13.09 12.65
C ASN A 27 -0.20 -12.53 13.12
N ALA A 28 0.89 -13.27 12.94
CA ALA A 28 2.22 -12.78 13.24
C ALA A 28 2.61 -11.57 12.37
N LEU A 29 2.24 -11.56 11.09
CA LEU A 29 2.46 -10.42 10.19
C LEU A 29 1.61 -9.20 10.60
N TYR A 30 0.35 -9.40 10.98
CA TYR A 30 -0.50 -8.32 11.48
C TYR A 30 0.05 -7.71 12.77
N ASN A 31 0.48 -8.54 13.72
CA ASN A 31 1.09 -8.07 14.96
C ASN A 31 2.38 -7.29 14.70
N SER A 32 3.21 -7.75 13.78
CA SER A 32 4.43 -7.03 13.36
C SER A 32 4.10 -5.69 12.70
N ALA A 33 3.13 -5.65 11.81
CA ALA A 33 2.68 -4.42 11.16
C ALA A 33 2.09 -3.44 12.19
N ASP A 34 1.28 -3.92 13.13
CA ASP A 34 0.71 -3.10 14.20
C ASP A 34 1.81 -2.49 15.08
N SER A 35 2.82 -3.26 15.46
CA SER A 35 3.97 -2.77 16.23
C SER A 35 4.73 -1.66 15.50
N ILE A 36 4.97 -1.82 14.20
CA ILE A 36 5.63 -0.80 13.36
C ILE A 36 4.78 0.48 13.28
N LEU A 37 3.47 0.35 13.14
CA LEU A 37 2.57 1.50 13.09
C LEU A 37 2.41 2.18 14.46
N MET A 38 2.52 1.45 15.57
CA MET A 38 2.60 2.04 16.92
C MET A 38 3.88 2.84 17.11
N GLU A 39 4.99 2.35 16.59
CA GLU A 39 6.25 3.10 16.64
C GLU A 39 6.16 4.38 15.80
N LEU A 40 5.58 4.30 14.60
CA LEU A 40 5.33 5.48 13.77
C LEU A 40 4.43 6.49 14.47
N GLU A 41 3.34 6.06 15.11
CA GLU A 41 2.44 6.91 15.92
C GLU A 41 3.22 7.62 17.02
N THR A 42 4.09 6.90 17.72
CA THR A 42 4.94 7.47 18.79
C THR A 42 5.91 8.50 18.24
N GLN A 43 6.53 8.25 17.10
CA GLN A 43 7.42 9.22 16.43
C GLN A 43 6.66 10.48 15.98
N LEU A 44 5.46 10.33 15.46
CA LEU A 44 4.61 11.47 15.09
C LEU A 44 4.20 12.30 16.30
N LEU A 45 3.88 11.66 17.43
CA LEU A 45 3.52 12.31 18.69
C LEU A 45 4.66 13.10 19.32
N SER A 46 5.89 12.60 19.22
CA SER A 46 7.08 13.22 19.83
C SER A 46 7.88 14.10 18.85
N GLY A 47 7.59 13.99 17.56
CA GLY A 47 8.35 14.60 16.49
C GLY A 47 7.78 15.93 15.96
N PRO A 48 8.37 16.45 14.88
CA PRO A 48 7.99 17.73 14.28
C PRO A 48 6.55 17.79 13.78
N PHE A 49 5.90 16.64 13.54
CA PHE A 49 4.52 16.58 13.10
C PHE A 49 3.56 17.27 14.06
N LYS A 50 3.78 17.13 15.37
CA LYS A 50 3.01 17.79 16.43
C LYS A 50 3.03 19.33 16.31
N GLU A 51 4.11 19.89 15.77
CA GLU A 51 4.28 21.32 15.49
C GLU A 51 3.92 21.69 14.04
N ASN A 52 3.01 20.98 13.44
CA ASN A 52 2.59 21.15 12.04
C ASN A 52 3.68 20.85 10.99
N GLY A 53 4.74 20.16 11.39
CA GLY A 53 5.77 19.64 10.49
C GLY A 53 5.38 18.33 9.80
N TRP A 54 6.41 17.55 9.46
CA TRP A 54 6.32 16.23 8.85
C TRP A 54 7.02 15.20 9.72
N LEU A 55 7.14 13.95 9.31
CA LEU A 55 7.65 12.88 10.15
C LEU A 55 9.04 13.20 10.74
N ALA A 56 9.99 13.60 9.90
CA ALA A 56 11.38 13.80 10.31
C ALA A 56 11.78 15.27 10.51
N SER A 57 11.02 16.24 9.98
CA SER A 57 11.35 17.66 10.03
C SER A 57 10.15 18.57 9.75
N LYS A 58 10.37 19.88 9.81
CA LYS A 58 9.34 20.86 9.35
C LYS A 58 9.09 20.81 7.85
N LYS A 59 9.99 20.20 7.06
CA LYS A 59 9.87 20.08 5.61
C LYS A 59 9.49 18.65 5.22
N PHE A 60 8.67 18.53 4.19
CA PHE A 60 8.34 17.26 3.57
C PHE A 60 9.58 16.55 3.03
N SER A 61 9.71 15.27 3.31
CA SER A 61 10.92 14.49 3.06
C SER A 61 10.63 13.16 2.36
N LEU A 62 11.68 12.44 1.99
CA LEU A 62 11.57 11.09 1.41
C LEU A 62 10.87 10.10 2.38
N ALA A 63 11.07 10.26 3.69
CA ALA A 63 10.40 9.43 4.68
C ALA A 63 8.87 9.53 4.57
N ASP A 64 8.36 10.76 4.37
CA ASP A 64 6.92 11.00 4.20
C ASP A 64 6.39 10.38 2.90
N ILE A 65 7.20 10.38 1.84
CA ILE A 65 6.83 9.74 0.56
C ILE A 65 6.70 8.24 0.75
N VAL A 66 7.69 7.61 1.36
CA VAL A 66 7.70 6.15 1.58
C VAL A 66 6.52 5.72 2.44
N TRP A 67 6.33 6.39 3.57
CA TRP A 67 5.19 6.11 4.44
C TRP A 67 3.83 6.38 3.78
N GLY A 68 3.73 7.46 3.02
CA GLY A 68 2.52 7.76 2.26
C GLY A 68 2.13 6.64 1.31
N VAL A 69 3.08 6.08 0.58
CA VAL A 69 2.83 4.94 -0.34
C VAL A 69 2.41 3.69 0.43
N VAL A 70 3.12 3.37 1.53
CA VAL A 70 2.82 2.18 2.36
C VAL A 70 1.42 2.29 2.98
N LEU A 71 1.11 3.40 3.64
CA LEU A 71 -0.16 3.62 4.31
C LEU A 71 -1.33 3.63 3.30
N TYR A 72 -1.15 4.28 2.16
CA TYR A 72 -2.15 4.24 1.10
C TYR A 72 -2.42 2.82 0.59
N ARG A 73 -1.37 2.03 0.43
CA ARG A 73 -1.49 0.64 -0.01
C ARG A 73 -2.22 -0.23 1.02
N LEU A 74 -1.92 -0.08 2.29
CA LEU A 74 -2.63 -0.75 3.39
C LEU A 74 -4.10 -0.34 3.43
N GLN A 75 -4.41 0.95 3.24
CA GLN A 75 -5.77 1.45 3.14
C GLN A 75 -6.53 0.84 1.96
N LYS A 76 -5.90 0.75 0.78
CA LYS A 76 -6.51 0.10 -0.39
C LYS A 76 -6.77 -1.39 -0.22
N LEU A 77 -6.00 -2.05 0.63
CA LEU A 77 -6.23 -3.45 1.03
C LEU A 77 -7.31 -3.60 2.11
N GLY A 78 -7.92 -2.50 2.56
CA GLY A 78 -8.96 -2.51 3.60
C GLY A 78 -8.42 -2.80 5.00
N LEU A 79 -7.13 -2.60 5.26
CA LEU A 79 -6.47 -2.90 6.53
C LEU A 79 -6.51 -1.75 7.54
N GLU A 80 -7.01 -0.58 7.13
CA GLU A 80 -7.14 0.59 8.01
C GLU A 80 -7.91 0.31 9.31
N PRO A 81 -9.11 -0.31 9.27
CA PRO A 81 -9.86 -0.60 10.49
C PRO A 81 -9.13 -1.51 11.46
N LEU A 82 -8.28 -2.39 10.94
CA LEU A 82 -7.54 -3.36 11.74
C LEU A 82 -6.27 -2.76 12.34
N LEU A 83 -5.54 -1.93 11.57
CA LEU A 83 -4.17 -1.54 11.92
C LEU A 83 -4.06 -0.16 12.58
N TRP A 84 -4.93 0.81 12.22
CA TRP A 84 -4.79 2.16 12.79
C TRP A 84 -6.08 2.91 13.08
N SER A 85 -7.22 2.24 13.17
CA SER A 85 -8.48 2.88 13.56
C SER A 85 -8.42 3.59 14.90
N ASN A 86 -7.60 3.08 15.83
CA ASN A 86 -7.36 3.61 17.17
C ASN A 86 -6.13 4.53 17.28
N LYS A 87 -5.39 4.74 16.18
CA LYS A 87 -4.19 5.59 16.13
C LYS A 87 -4.56 6.95 15.54
N ILE A 88 -4.91 7.89 16.41
CA ILE A 88 -5.49 9.19 16.01
C ILE A 88 -4.48 10.03 15.22
N ILE A 89 -3.25 10.12 15.69
CA ILE A 89 -2.22 10.95 15.08
C ILE A 89 -1.74 10.38 13.75
N LEU A 90 -1.66 9.05 13.65
CA LEU A 90 -1.35 8.38 12.40
C LEU A 90 -2.43 8.66 11.35
N ARG A 91 -3.69 8.69 11.73
CA ARG A 91 -4.80 9.02 10.84
C ARG A 91 -4.72 10.47 10.36
N GLU A 92 -4.47 11.43 11.25
CA GLU A 92 -4.23 12.83 10.89
C GLU A 92 -3.05 12.99 9.92
N TYR A 93 -1.98 12.23 10.16
CA TYR A 93 -0.83 12.20 9.27
C TYR A 93 -1.19 11.64 7.88
N CYS A 94 -1.96 10.55 7.81
CA CYS A 94 -2.48 10.00 6.55
C CYS A 94 -3.32 11.03 5.79
N GLU A 95 -4.24 11.71 6.46
CA GLU A 95 -5.07 12.75 5.85
C GLU A 95 -4.22 13.88 5.28
N LYS A 96 -3.24 14.35 6.04
CA LYS A 96 -2.29 15.37 5.60
C LYS A 96 -1.48 14.93 4.39
N LEU A 97 -1.02 13.67 4.35
CA LEU A 97 -0.30 13.10 3.22
C LEU A 97 -1.18 13.00 1.97
N PHE A 98 -2.38 12.44 2.11
CA PHE A 98 -3.26 12.11 0.98
C PHE A 98 -3.91 13.35 0.37
N THR A 99 -4.01 14.44 1.11
CA THR A 99 -4.52 15.73 0.61
C THR A 99 -3.48 16.52 -0.19
N ARG A 100 -2.18 16.16 -0.11
CA ARG A 100 -1.14 16.82 -0.90
C ARG A 100 -1.36 16.65 -2.39
N GLU A 101 -1.24 17.76 -3.13
CA GLU A 101 -1.40 17.75 -4.59
C GLU A 101 -0.41 16.80 -5.29
N SER A 102 0.85 16.77 -4.82
CA SER A 102 1.86 15.85 -5.35
C SER A 102 1.51 14.37 -5.13
N PHE A 103 0.87 14.06 -4.00
CA PHE A 103 0.41 12.70 -3.70
C PHE A 103 -0.78 12.32 -4.58
N LYS A 104 -1.73 13.22 -4.75
CA LYS A 104 -2.88 13.03 -5.63
C LYS A 104 -2.41 12.72 -7.05
N ARG A 105 -1.58 13.57 -7.63
CA ARG A 105 -1.06 13.38 -8.99
C ARG A 105 -0.19 12.13 -9.14
N GLY A 106 0.71 11.89 -8.20
CA GLY A 106 1.67 10.80 -8.32
C GLY A 106 1.13 9.41 -7.96
N ILE A 107 0.07 9.32 -7.15
CA ILE A 107 -0.42 8.05 -6.62
C ILE A 107 -1.90 7.83 -6.89
N LEU A 108 -2.76 8.81 -6.56
CA LEU A 108 -4.20 8.62 -6.71
C LEU A 108 -4.61 8.61 -8.17
N ASP A 109 -4.10 9.53 -8.98
CA ASP A 109 -4.42 9.61 -10.42
C ASP A 109 -3.85 8.43 -11.18
N TRP A 110 -2.66 7.95 -10.80
CA TRP A 110 -2.07 6.74 -11.37
C TRP A 110 -2.94 5.49 -11.11
N SER A 111 -3.55 5.37 -9.94
CA SER A 111 -4.46 4.26 -9.64
C SER A 111 -5.75 4.30 -10.49
N ASN A 112 -6.17 5.48 -10.92
CA ASN A 112 -7.32 5.67 -11.80
C ASN A 112 -6.98 5.37 -13.27
N VAL A 113 -5.78 5.69 -13.73
CA VAL A 113 -5.30 5.34 -15.10
C VAL A 113 -5.35 3.82 -15.30
N THR A 114 -4.98 3.04 -14.28
CA THR A 114 -5.05 1.57 -14.37
C THR A 114 -6.48 1.06 -14.58
N LYS A 115 -7.47 1.66 -13.92
CA LYS A 115 -8.89 1.32 -14.12
C LYS A 115 -9.39 1.70 -15.52
N HIS A 116 -8.99 2.84 -16.05
CA HIS A 116 -9.43 3.33 -17.35
C HIS A 116 -8.69 2.71 -18.53
N ALA A 117 -7.45 2.29 -18.36
CA ALA A 117 -6.64 1.70 -19.44
C ALA A 117 -6.74 0.16 -19.50
N ILE A 118 -6.71 -0.52 -18.36
CA ILE A 118 -6.64 -2.00 -18.33
C ILE A 118 -8.02 -2.65 -18.47
N LEU A 119 -9.05 -2.10 -17.84
CA LEU A 119 -10.42 -2.66 -17.94
C LEU A 119 -10.98 -2.70 -19.37
N PRO A 120 -10.85 -1.65 -20.20
CA PRO A 120 -11.25 -1.73 -21.61
C PRO A 120 -10.43 -2.74 -22.41
N MET A 121 -9.11 -2.85 -22.15
CA MET A 121 -8.24 -3.83 -22.82
C MET A 121 -8.62 -5.27 -22.50
N ILE A 122 -8.95 -5.56 -21.25
CA ILE A 122 -9.40 -6.90 -20.82
C ILE A 122 -10.79 -7.21 -21.41
N LYS A 123 -11.71 -6.26 -21.38
CA LYS A 123 -13.03 -6.41 -22.02
C LYS A 123 -12.91 -6.68 -23.52
N HIS A 124 -12.07 -5.93 -24.21
CA HIS A 124 -11.84 -6.13 -25.66
C HIS A 124 -11.25 -7.52 -25.97
N LYS A 125 -10.31 -8.01 -25.16
CA LYS A 125 -9.73 -9.35 -25.34
C LYS A 125 -10.70 -10.48 -25.03
N LEU A 126 -11.59 -10.32 -24.08
CA LEU A 126 -12.61 -11.29 -23.73
C LEU A 126 -13.73 -11.33 -24.80
N PHE A 127 -14.16 -10.17 -25.30
CA PHE A 127 -15.24 -10.09 -26.30
C PHE A 127 -14.83 -10.64 -27.67
N ASN A 128 -13.57 -10.44 -28.07
CA ASN A 128 -13.07 -10.98 -29.35
C ASN A 128 -12.80 -12.49 -29.30
N ARG A 129 -12.71 -13.12 -28.13
CA ARG A 129 -12.58 -14.58 -28.02
C ARG A 129 -13.91 -15.32 -28.22
N THR A 130 -15.01 -14.67 -27.92
CA THR A 130 -16.36 -15.29 -28.11
C THR A 130 -16.84 -15.26 -29.55
N ASN A 131 -16.25 -14.41 -30.40
CA ASN A 131 -16.64 -14.31 -31.83
C ASN A 131 -15.79 -15.16 -32.78
N LEU A 132 -14.87 -16.00 -32.27
CA LEU A 132 -14.03 -16.90 -33.08
C LEU A 132 -14.45 -18.37 -32.98
N SER A 133 -15.61 -18.67 -32.38
CA SER A 133 -16.18 -20.01 -32.24
C SER A 133 -17.60 -20.10 -32.83
N SER A 134 -17.78 -19.47 -34.02
CA SER A 134 -18.99 -19.65 -34.83
C SER A 134 -18.60 -20.13 -36.20
#